data_a6cf93fb428141550783b3ac5f241f9b
#
_entry.id   a6cf93fb428141550783b3ac5f241f9b
#
_cell.length_a   1.000
_cell.length_b   1.000
_cell.length_c   1.000
_cell.angle_alpha   90.00
_cell.angle_beta   90.00
_cell.angle_gamma   90.00
#
_symmetry.space_group_name_H-M   'P 1'
#
loop_
_entity.id
_entity.type
_entity.pdbx_description
1 polymer ?
#
loop_
_entity_poly.entity_id
_entity_poly.type
_entity_poly.pdbx_seq_one_letter_code
_entity_poly.pdbx_strand_id
1 'polypeptide(L)'
;SSHTIELNMHRIPGLAEKFIYFNDDIVVLQSTKLTDFFRNNLPCDYGIHVPLISYHRYSVQDTGLTNVEIINDHFKKKDVIKNNVSKWFNFRYGINNFRTLLMMPYSRFSSFYGNHLCNSFLRSSFERIWEEEADVLNSTCLHKFRTRRDVNQWIIRYWQLATGEFAPISPNRGKYYVIKENNDSLIDCIRRKSCKVICINDTGEENIKDVDKCRDEIIHVLDEVFYQKSEFEI
;
A
#
# COMPACT_ATOMS: atom_id res chain seq x y z
N SER A 1 3.83 -13.74 12.24
CA SER A 1 3.03 -12.60 11.76
C SER A 1 3.33 -12.32 10.28
N SER A 2 2.36 -11.84 9.49
CA SER A 2 2.59 -11.42 8.09
C SER A 2 3.66 -10.33 8.00
N HIS A 3 3.77 -9.46 9.01
CA HIS A 3 4.80 -8.43 9.09
C HIS A 3 6.21 -9.00 8.98
N THR A 4 6.48 -10.19 9.57
CA THR A 4 7.78 -10.86 9.45
C THR A 4 8.09 -11.20 7.99
N ILE A 5 7.12 -11.72 7.23
CA ILE A 5 7.28 -12.02 5.80
C ILE A 5 7.51 -10.72 5.03
N GLU A 6 6.66 -9.72 5.26
CA GLU A 6 6.71 -8.42 4.60
C GLU A 6 8.05 -7.72 4.77
N LEU A 7 8.61 -7.70 5.98
CA LEU A 7 9.88 -7.05 6.27
C LEU A 7 11.10 -7.79 5.72
N ASN A 8 10.99 -9.07 5.43
CA ASN A 8 12.11 -9.92 4.98
C ASN A 8 12.07 -10.27 3.48
N MET A 9 11.18 -9.69 2.68
CA MET A 9 11.07 -10.00 1.24
C MET A 9 12.39 -9.83 0.48
N HIS A 10 13.21 -8.84 0.84
CA HIS A 10 14.53 -8.60 0.22
C HIS A 10 15.50 -9.79 0.33
N ARG A 11 15.26 -10.71 1.27
CA ARG A 11 16.07 -11.94 1.50
C ARG A 11 15.68 -13.11 0.59
N ILE A 12 14.66 -12.94 -0.25
CA ILE A 12 14.27 -13.98 -1.21
C ILE A 12 15.40 -14.15 -2.23
N PRO A 13 15.95 -15.39 -2.37
CA PRO A 13 17.02 -15.63 -3.32
C PRO A 13 16.60 -15.28 -4.76
N GLY A 14 17.41 -14.49 -5.46
CA GLY A 14 17.14 -14.09 -6.83
C GLY A 14 16.10 -12.98 -7.00
N LEU A 15 15.58 -12.38 -5.91
CA LEU A 15 14.68 -11.26 -6.02
C LEU A 15 15.34 -10.08 -6.77
N ALA A 16 14.65 -9.58 -7.78
CA ALA A 16 15.10 -8.43 -8.56
C ALA A 16 15.17 -7.16 -7.68
N GLU A 17 16.01 -6.18 -8.10
CA GLU A 17 16.07 -4.85 -7.44
C GLU A 17 14.70 -4.17 -7.44
N LYS A 18 13.94 -4.29 -8.51
CA LYS A 18 12.59 -3.74 -8.65
C LYS A 18 11.59 -4.87 -8.59
N PHE A 19 10.71 -4.85 -7.61
CA PHE A 19 9.65 -5.85 -7.46
C PHE A 19 8.34 -5.21 -7.02
N ILE A 20 7.26 -5.94 -7.19
CA ILE A 20 5.91 -5.51 -6.81
C ILE A 20 5.40 -6.47 -5.74
N TYR A 21 4.92 -5.90 -4.67
CA TYR A 21 4.28 -6.64 -3.59
C TYR A 21 2.76 -6.61 -3.75
N PHE A 22 2.15 -7.78 -3.77
CA PHE A 22 0.71 -7.98 -3.76
C PHE A 22 0.31 -8.71 -2.47
N ASN A 23 -0.78 -8.25 -1.86
CA ASN A 23 -1.51 -9.06 -0.90
C ASN A 23 -2.43 -10.03 -1.66
N ASP A 24 -2.90 -11.07 -0.97
CA ASP A 24 -3.81 -12.09 -1.49
C ASP A 24 -5.21 -11.57 -1.85
N ASP A 25 -5.59 -10.41 -1.30
CA ASP A 25 -6.85 -9.71 -1.57
C ASP A 25 -6.80 -8.76 -2.78
N ILE A 26 -5.70 -8.75 -3.55
CA ILE A 26 -5.50 -7.82 -4.67
C ILE A 26 -5.63 -8.54 -6.03
N VAL A 27 -6.53 -8.02 -6.87
CA VAL A 27 -6.81 -8.54 -8.21
C VAL A 27 -6.47 -7.50 -9.29
N VAL A 28 -5.78 -7.94 -10.35
CA VAL A 28 -5.46 -7.12 -11.53
C VAL A 28 -6.54 -7.32 -12.59
N LEU A 29 -7.35 -6.29 -12.84
CA LEU A 29 -8.48 -6.37 -13.78
C LEU A 29 -8.12 -6.02 -15.22
N GLN A 30 -7.11 -5.19 -15.44
CA GLN A 30 -6.68 -4.73 -16.76
C GLN A 30 -5.23 -5.09 -17.03
N SER A 31 -4.88 -5.22 -18.31
CA SER A 31 -3.49 -5.37 -18.71
C SER A 31 -2.62 -4.25 -18.12
N THR A 32 -1.51 -4.63 -17.53
CA THR A 32 -0.55 -3.73 -16.89
C THR A 32 0.77 -3.71 -17.68
N LYS A 33 1.47 -2.59 -17.56
CA LYS A 33 2.81 -2.40 -18.14
C LYS A 33 3.82 -2.14 -17.02
N LEU A 34 5.07 -2.43 -17.26
CA LEU A 34 6.14 -2.07 -16.32
C LEU A 34 6.07 -0.60 -15.88
N THR A 35 5.71 0.30 -16.80
CA THR A 35 5.57 1.75 -16.55
C THR A 35 4.41 2.12 -15.63
N ASP A 36 3.50 1.19 -15.31
CA ASP A 36 2.48 1.39 -14.29
C ASP A 36 3.05 1.25 -12.87
N PHE A 37 4.17 0.54 -12.74
CA PHE A 37 4.80 0.22 -11.45
C PHE A 37 6.16 0.90 -11.27
N PHE A 38 6.92 1.12 -12.36
CA PHE A 38 8.23 1.75 -12.30
C PHE A 38 8.42 2.74 -13.45
N ARG A 39 8.97 3.92 -13.16
CA ARG A 39 9.33 4.94 -14.13
C ARG A 39 10.71 5.51 -13.81
N ASN A 40 11.57 5.62 -14.81
CA ASN A 40 12.95 6.11 -14.62
C ASN A 40 13.68 5.35 -13.49
N ASN A 41 13.52 4.04 -13.43
CA ASN A 41 14.04 3.16 -12.40
C ASN A 41 13.50 3.39 -10.96
N LEU A 42 12.52 4.27 -10.80
CA LEU A 42 11.90 4.56 -9.51
C LEU A 42 10.52 3.88 -9.38
N PRO A 43 10.15 3.40 -8.19
CA PRO A 43 8.82 2.88 -7.90
C PRO A 43 7.77 3.97 -8.12
N CYS A 44 6.67 3.59 -8.76
CA CYS A 44 5.53 4.47 -8.96
C CYS A 44 4.71 4.59 -7.68
N ASP A 45 4.60 5.81 -7.15
CA ASP A 45 3.84 6.10 -5.93
C ASP A 45 3.32 7.55 -5.93
N TYR A 46 2.68 7.95 -4.84
CA TYR A 46 2.15 9.31 -4.65
C TYR A 46 2.51 9.86 -3.28
N GLY A 47 3.23 10.98 -3.27
CA GLY A 47 3.62 11.73 -2.08
C GLY A 47 2.47 12.63 -1.61
N ILE A 48 1.49 12.05 -0.93
CA ILE A 48 0.33 12.78 -0.40
C ILE A 48 0.33 12.66 1.13
N HIS A 49 0.52 13.79 1.81
CA HIS A 49 0.51 13.85 3.27
C HIS A 49 -0.93 13.99 3.78
N VAL A 50 -1.30 13.15 4.75
CA VAL A 50 -2.64 13.14 5.35
C VAL A 50 -2.53 13.00 6.88
N PRO A 51 -3.57 13.42 7.64
CA PRO A 51 -3.62 13.12 9.06
C PRO A 51 -3.78 11.62 9.30
N LEU A 52 -3.16 11.10 10.36
CA LEU A 52 -3.46 9.78 10.89
C LEU A 52 -4.70 9.87 11.78
N ILE A 53 -5.72 9.09 11.46
CA ILE A 53 -6.96 9.01 12.24
C ILE A 53 -7.13 7.58 12.73
N SER A 54 -7.14 7.39 14.04
CA SER A 54 -7.45 6.10 14.66
C SER A 54 -8.95 6.01 14.92
N TYR A 55 -9.59 4.98 14.40
CA TYR A 55 -11.03 4.75 14.58
C TYR A 55 -11.34 3.82 15.76
N HIS A 56 -10.43 2.92 16.10
CA HIS A 56 -10.61 1.92 17.14
C HIS A 56 -9.34 1.73 17.96
N ARG A 57 -9.49 1.28 19.20
CA ARG A 57 -8.35 0.83 20.01
C ARG A 57 -7.76 -0.44 19.39
N TYR A 58 -6.44 -0.57 19.38
CA TYR A 58 -5.71 -1.74 18.84
C TYR A 58 -5.94 -1.97 17.34
N SER A 59 -5.95 -0.91 16.57
CA SER A 59 -6.17 -0.96 15.13
C SER A 59 -4.85 -0.97 14.34
N VAL A 60 -4.96 -1.27 13.04
CA VAL A 60 -3.84 -1.22 12.08
C VAL A 60 -3.16 0.16 12.06
N GLN A 61 -3.88 1.21 12.46
CA GLN A 61 -3.34 2.57 12.56
C GLN A 61 -2.22 2.69 13.60
N ASP A 62 -2.17 1.83 14.61
CA ASP A 62 -1.08 1.81 15.60
C ASP A 62 0.26 1.48 14.92
N THR A 63 0.29 0.49 14.03
CA THR A 63 1.48 0.18 13.20
C THR A 63 1.83 1.34 12.26
N GLY A 64 0.81 2.00 11.69
CA GLY A 64 1.00 3.20 10.87
C GLY A 64 1.68 4.33 11.63
N LEU A 65 1.34 4.51 12.92
CA LEU A 65 1.97 5.50 13.78
C LEU A 65 3.45 5.20 13.99
N THR A 66 3.79 3.96 14.38
CA THR A 66 5.18 3.54 14.57
C THR A 66 6.03 3.74 13.31
N ASN A 67 5.49 3.35 12.15
CA ASN A 67 6.18 3.61 10.87
C ASN A 67 6.48 5.09 10.66
N VAL A 68 5.53 5.97 10.96
CA VAL A 68 5.71 7.43 10.79
C VAL A 68 6.64 8.02 11.84
N GLU A 69 6.63 7.53 13.07
CA GLU A 69 7.56 7.95 14.13
C GLU A 69 9.00 7.74 13.64
N ILE A 70 9.34 6.57 13.14
CA ILE A 70 10.66 6.25 12.59
C ILE A 70 11.02 7.20 11.44
N ILE A 71 10.11 7.44 10.50
CA ILE A 71 10.36 8.40 9.42
C ILE A 71 10.65 9.80 9.96
N ASN A 72 9.96 10.22 11.02
CA ASN A 72 10.17 11.53 11.63
C ASN A 72 11.47 11.64 12.44
N ASP A 73 12.05 10.53 12.86
CA ASP A 73 13.34 10.50 13.55
C ASP A 73 14.49 10.68 12.55
N HIS A 74 14.37 10.12 11.34
CA HIS A 74 15.38 10.23 10.28
C HIS A 74 15.22 11.45 9.38
N PHE A 75 13.97 11.94 9.16
CA PHE A 75 13.69 12.93 8.13
C PHE A 75 12.96 14.16 8.67
N LYS A 76 13.48 15.35 8.34
CA LYS A 76 12.76 16.60 8.56
C LYS A 76 11.81 16.85 7.39
N LYS A 77 10.51 16.81 7.64
CA LYS A 77 9.47 17.01 6.62
C LYS A 77 9.72 18.19 5.70
N LYS A 78 10.14 19.35 6.27
CA LYS A 78 10.42 20.56 5.48
C LYS A 78 11.49 20.32 4.42
N ASP A 79 12.56 19.60 4.78
CA ASP A 79 13.66 19.32 3.87
C ASP A 79 13.26 18.29 2.81
N VAL A 80 12.54 17.24 3.20
CA VAL A 80 11.98 16.25 2.28
C VAL A 80 11.14 16.91 1.19
N ILE A 81 10.18 17.75 1.58
CA ILE A 81 9.28 18.39 0.64
C ILE A 81 10.02 19.44 -0.20
N LYS A 82 10.91 20.25 0.42
CA LYS A 82 11.70 21.25 -0.27
C LYS A 82 12.58 20.64 -1.37
N ASN A 83 13.22 19.52 -1.08
CA ASN A 83 14.12 18.85 -2.02
C ASN A 83 13.36 18.09 -3.13
N ASN A 84 12.07 17.83 -2.96
CA ASN A 84 11.25 17.03 -3.86
C ASN A 84 9.90 17.67 -4.19
N VAL A 85 9.83 19.02 -4.30
CA VAL A 85 8.56 19.77 -4.45
C VAL A 85 7.68 19.20 -5.56
N SER A 86 8.25 18.94 -6.75
CA SER A 86 7.49 18.40 -7.90
C SER A 86 6.95 16.99 -7.71
N LYS A 87 7.47 16.25 -6.73
CA LYS A 87 7.00 14.92 -6.37
C LYS A 87 5.92 14.97 -5.29
N TRP A 88 5.97 15.96 -4.39
CA TRP A 88 4.98 16.16 -3.32
C TRP A 88 3.79 17.01 -3.76
N PHE A 89 3.98 17.91 -4.74
CA PHE A 89 2.93 18.71 -5.38
C PHE A 89 2.94 18.39 -6.87
N ASN A 90 2.13 17.40 -7.25
CA ASN A 90 2.12 16.90 -8.63
C ASN A 90 0.70 16.97 -9.21
N PHE A 91 0.57 17.38 -10.48
CA PHE A 91 -0.75 17.48 -11.14
C PHE A 91 -1.49 16.13 -11.19
N ARG A 92 -0.78 15.00 -11.17
CA ARG A 92 -1.36 13.65 -11.13
C ARG A 92 -2.17 13.35 -9.89
N TYR A 93 -1.95 14.10 -8.81
CA TYR A 93 -2.68 13.93 -7.55
C TYR A 93 -4.04 14.65 -7.54
N GLY A 94 -4.27 15.56 -8.52
CA GLY A 94 -5.50 16.32 -8.61
C GLY A 94 -5.80 17.06 -7.30
N ILE A 95 -7.03 16.93 -6.81
CA ILE A 95 -7.48 17.56 -5.57
C ILE A 95 -6.71 17.11 -4.32
N ASN A 96 -6.06 15.95 -4.34
CA ASN A 96 -5.29 15.46 -3.20
C ASN A 96 -4.07 16.33 -2.86
N ASN A 97 -3.62 17.21 -3.77
CA ASN A 97 -2.61 18.23 -3.45
C ASN A 97 -3.05 19.13 -2.29
N PHE A 98 -4.36 19.42 -2.16
CA PHE A 98 -4.88 20.19 -1.04
C PHE A 98 -4.71 19.50 0.31
N ARG A 99 -4.73 18.17 0.35
CA ARG A 99 -4.44 17.40 1.58
C ARG A 99 -3.02 17.69 2.06
N THR A 100 -2.04 17.58 1.17
CA THR A 100 -0.64 17.90 1.49
C THR A 100 -0.49 19.38 1.89
N LEU A 101 -1.16 20.30 1.18
CA LEU A 101 -1.11 21.72 1.50
C LEU A 101 -1.66 22.03 2.90
N LEU A 102 -2.80 21.46 3.28
CA LEU A 102 -3.40 21.62 4.61
C LEU A 102 -2.51 21.07 5.73
N MET A 103 -1.66 20.09 5.42
CA MET A 103 -0.72 19.53 6.39
C MET A 103 0.61 20.31 6.47
N MET A 104 0.85 21.30 5.59
CA MET A 104 2.12 22.05 5.58
C MET A 104 2.47 22.77 6.90
N PRO A 105 1.50 23.36 7.65
CA PRO A 105 1.81 24.03 8.92
C PRO A 105 2.41 23.12 10.00
N TYR A 106 2.17 21.80 9.93
CA TYR A 106 2.73 20.87 10.91
C TYR A 106 4.20 20.56 10.59
N SER A 107 5.05 20.53 11.61
CA SER A 107 6.50 20.36 11.45
C SER A 107 6.95 18.95 11.09
N ARG A 108 6.10 17.94 11.37
CA ARG A 108 6.39 16.51 11.16
C ARG A 108 5.36 15.86 10.23
N PHE A 109 5.68 14.71 9.68
CA PHE A 109 4.71 13.86 9.00
C PHE A 109 3.75 13.26 10.04
N SER A 110 2.47 13.13 9.70
CA SER A 110 1.49 12.42 10.51
C SER A 110 1.07 11.09 9.87
N SER A 111 0.92 11.06 8.55
CA SER A 111 0.72 9.84 7.76
C SER A 111 0.87 10.13 6.28
N PHE A 112 0.89 9.06 5.48
CA PHE A 112 0.91 9.13 4.03
C PHE A 112 -0.33 8.43 3.47
N TYR A 113 -0.93 9.04 2.46
CA TYR A 113 -2.11 8.46 1.82
C TYR A 113 -1.78 7.08 1.23
N GLY A 114 -2.64 6.11 1.47
CA GLY A 114 -2.51 4.74 0.97
C GLY A 114 -3.87 4.14 0.64
N ASN A 115 -3.97 3.40 -0.45
CA ASN A 115 -5.22 2.80 -0.94
C ASN A 115 -5.27 1.28 -0.72
N HIS A 116 -4.40 0.71 0.11
CA HIS A 116 -4.27 -0.74 0.32
C HIS A 116 -4.27 -1.53 -1.01
N LEU A 117 -3.42 -1.10 -1.93
CA LEU A 117 -3.21 -1.73 -3.22
C LEU A 117 -1.77 -2.26 -3.29
N CYS A 118 -1.42 -2.91 -4.40
CA CYS A 118 -0.06 -3.36 -4.65
C CYS A 118 0.95 -2.21 -4.55
N ASN A 119 2.11 -2.49 -3.95
CA ASN A 119 3.19 -1.55 -3.76
C ASN A 119 4.41 -1.93 -4.61
N SER A 120 5.03 -0.92 -5.20
CA SER A 120 6.29 -1.06 -5.93
C SER A 120 7.46 -0.76 -5.01
N PHE A 121 8.44 -1.64 -4.97
CA PHE A 121 9.57 -1.54 -4.06
C PHE A 121 10.91 -1.68 -4.77
N LEU A 122 11.95 -1.07 -4.15
CA LEU A 122 13.35 -1.35 -4.41
C LEU A 122 13.88 -2.28 -3.30
N ARG A 123 14.58 -3.34 -3.67
CA ARG A 123 15.23 -4.24 -2.70
C ARG A 123 16.23 -3.47 -1.83
N SER A 124 16.98 -2.57 -2.42
CA SER A 124 17.93 -1.69 -1.72
C SER A 124 17.29 -0.82 -0.65
N SER A 125 16.00 -0.45 -0.78
CA SER A 125 15.29 0.29 0.26
C SER A 125 15.06 -0.58 1.51
N PHE A 126 14.83 -1.88 1.35
CA PHE A 126 14.74 -2.82 2.48
C PHE A 126 16.09 -2.97 3.17
N GLU A 127 17.15 -3.19 2.39
CA GLU A 127 18.52 -3.36 2.90
C GLU A 127 18.90 -2.16 3.77
N ARG A 128 18.66 -0.93 3.27
CA ARG A 128 18.93 0.31 4.00
C ARG A 128 18.16 0.40 5.32
N ILE A 129 16.87 0.09 5.33
CA ILE A 129 16.08 0.16 6.56
C ILE A 129 16.53 -0.90 7.57
N TRP A 130 16.94 -2.07 7.11
CA TRP A 130 17.52 -3.08 7.97
C TRP A 130 18.87 -2.65 8.55
N GLU A 131 19.65 -1.84 7.85
CA GLU A 131 20.89 -1.24 8.37
C GLU A 131 20.60 -0.18 9.43
N GLU A 132 19.59 0.68 9.21
CA GLU A 132 19.27 1.83 10.07
C GLU A 132 18.41 1.45 11.29
N GLU A 133 17.49 0.50 11.15
CA GLU A 133 16.43 0.18 12.11
C GLU A 133 16.37 -1.31 12.48
N ALA A 134 17.52 -1.99 12.50
CA ALA A 134 17.60 -3.43 12.76
C ALA A 134 16.87 -3.86 14.04
N ASP A 135 16.95 -3.08 15.11
CA ASP A 135 16.39 -3.43 16.41
C ASP A 135 14.85 -3.51 16.37
N VAL A 136 14.20 -2.50 15.79
CA VAL A 136 12.74 -2.45 15.71
C VAL A 136 12.20 -3.50 14.73
N LEU A 137 12.91 -3.73 13.59
CA LEU A 137 12.54 -4.75 12.63
C LEU A 137 12.69 -6.15 13.21
N ASN A 138 13.80 -6.44 13.89
CA ASN A 138 14.02 -7.71 14.59
C ASN A 138 12.96 -7.93 15.68
N SER A 139 12.68 -6.92 16.51
CA SER A 139 11.64 -7.00 17.53
C SER A 139 10.29 -7.37 16.92
N THR A 140 9.90 -6.69 15.84
CA THR A 140 8.66 -7.01 15.11
C THR A 140 8.64 -8.45 14.61
N CYS A 141 9.77 -8.93 14.06
CA CYS A 141 9.88 -10.30 13.53
C CYS A 141 9.77 -11.39 14.60
N LEU A 142 10.13 -11.10 15.85
CA LEU A 142 10.03 -12.02 16.97
C LEU A 142 8.61 -12.15 17.54
N HIS A 143 7.71 -11.20 17.25
CA HIS A 143 6.36 -11.23 17.77
C HIS A 143 5.49 -12.25 17.03
N LYS A 144 4.94 -13.24 17.76
CA LYS A 144 3.95 -14.19 17.24
C LYS A 144 2.64 -13.50 16.85
N PHE A 145 2.19 -12.56 17.66
CA PHE A 145 1.01 -11.74 17.45
C PHE A 145 1.43 -10.27 17.26
N ARG A 146 0.64 -9.53 16.48
CA ARG A 146 0.88 -8.11 16.24
C ARG A 146 0.79 -7.30 17.53
N THR A 147 1.71 -6.37 17.69
CA THR A 147 1.73 -5.41 18.80
C THR A 147 1.62 -3.99 18.25
N ARG A 148 1.33 -3.02 19.13
CA ARG A 148 1.24 -1.60 18.73
C ARG A 148 2.55 -1.00 18.25
N ARG A 149 3.68 -1.59 18.63
CA ARG A 149 5.01 -1.10 18.29
C ARG A 149 5.60 -1.80 17.08
N ASP A 150 4.86 -2.72 16.48
CA ASP A 150 5.30 -3.39 15.27
C ASP A 150 5.33 -2.43 14.10
N VAL A 151 6.23 -2.69 13.19
CA VAL A 151 6.29 -2.08 11.86
C VAL A 151 5.90 -3.09 10.79
N ASN A 152 5.58 -2.62 9.60
CA ASN A 152 5.27 -3.47 8.46
C ASN A 152 5.87 -2.88 7.17
N GLN A 153 5.57 -3.47 6.02
CA GLN A 153 6.11 -3.03 4.72
C GLN A 153 5.84 -1.54 4.38
N TRP A 154 4.89 -0.88 5.05
CA TRP A 154 4.63 0.54 4.84
C TRP A 154 5.80 1.43 5.28
N ILE A 155 6.66 0.99 6.21
CA ILE A 155 7.87 1.74 6.57
C ILE A 155 8.80 1.86 5.36
N ILE A 156 8.91 0.81 4.54
CA ILE A 156 9.74 0.80 3.32
C ILE A 156 9.18 1.82 2.31
N ARG A 157 7.86 1.78 2.09
CA ARG A 157 7.17 2.74 1.23
C ARG A 157 7.38 4.18 1.72
N TYR A 158 7.21 4.42 3.00
CA TYR A 158 7.37 5.76 3.58
C TYR A 158 8.81 6.26 3.49
N TRP A 159 9.78 5.35 3.62
CA TRP A 159 11.18 5.68 3.41
C TRP A 159 11.45 6.09 1.96
N GLN A 160 10.97 5.34 0.98
CA GLN A 160 11.07 5.71 -0.44
C GLN A 160 10.44 7.09 -0.73
N LEU A 161 9.29 7.38 -0.11
CA LEU A 161 8.66 8.71 -0.22
C LEU A 161 9.53 9.81 0.42
N ALA A 162 10.09 9.56 1.60
CA ALA A 162 10.91 10.53 2.33
C ALA A 162 12.25 10.80 1.65
N THR A 163 12.92 9.80 1.10
CA THR A 163 14.15 9.94 0.31
C THR A 163 13.89 10.54 -1.08
N GLY A 164 12.64 10.56 -1.54
CA GLY A 164 12.29 10.98 -2.90
C GLY A 164 12.56 9.90 -3.94
N GLU A 165 12.75 8.64 -3.55
CA GLU A 165 12.96 7.49 -4.44
C GLU A 165 11.63 6.96 -4.99
N PHE A 166 10.83 7.84 -5.57
CA PHE A 166 9.57 7.47 -6.23
C PHE A 166 9.26 8.33 -7.45
N ALA A 167 8.47 7.79 -8.35
CA ALA A 167 7.94 8.48 -9.53
C ALA A 167 6.44 8.78 -9.32
N PRO A 168 6.00 10.05 -9.41
CA PRO A 168 4.62 10.43 -9.18
C PRO A 168 3.64 9.76 -10.15
N ILE A 169 2.58 9.13 -9.60
CA ILE A 169 1.44 8.57 -10.35
C ILE A 169 0.11 9.02 -9.74
N SER A 170 -0.98 8.82 -10.47
CA SER A 170 -2.33 9.07 -9.94
C SER A 170 -2.67 8.09 -8.81
N PRO A 171 -3.23 8.53 -7.68
CA PRO A 171 -3.74 7.65 -6.64
C PRO A 171 -5.00 6.88 -7.06
N ASN A 172 -5.63 7.27 -8.16
CA ASN A 172 -6.90 6.68 -8.65
C ASN A 172 -6.70 5.49 -9.60
N ARG A 173 -5.55 4.80 -9.54
CA ARG A 173 -5.27 3.64 -10.41
C ARG A 173 -6.02 2.37 -10.02
N GLY A 174 -6.56 2.32 -8.84
CA GLY A 174 -7.29 1.18 -8.31
C GLY A 174 -8.29 1.57 -7.25
N LYS A 175 -9.08 0.61 -6.81
CA LYS A 175 -10.12 0.79 -5.80
C LYS A 175 -10.03 -0.26 -4.71
N TYR A 176 -10.38 0.14 -3.50
CA TYR A 176 -10.51 -0.73 -2.34
C TYR A 176 -12.00 -0.98 -2.08
N TYR A 177 -12.37 -2.23 -1.97
CA TYR A 177 -13.72 -2.68 -1.65
C TYR A 177 -13.71 -3.53 -0.38
N VAL A 178 -14.71 -3.34 0.45
CA VAL A 178 -15.02 -4.24 1.57
C VAL A 178 -16.23 -5.06 1.15
N ILE A 179 -16.19 -6.37 1.36
CA ILE A 179 -17.32 -7.27 1.12
C ILE A 179 -18.49 -6.86 2.02
N LYS A 180 -19.69 -6.81 1.45
CA LYS A 180 -20.94 -6.40 2.12
C LYS A 180 -22.08 -7.32 1.67
N GLU A 181 -23.28 -7.16 2.25
CA GLU A 181 -24.49 -7.82 1.75
C GLU A 181 -24.83 -7.42 0.32
N ASN A 182 -24.55 -6.19 -0.09
CA ASN A 182 -24.68 -5.73 -1.48
C ASN A 182 -23.29 -5.36 -2.04
N ASN A 183 -22.89 -6.09 -3.08
CA ASN A 183 -21.59 -5.93 -3.76
C ASN A 183 -21.73 -5.41 -5.20
N ASP A 184 -22.89 -4.86 -5.61
CA ASP A 184 -23.15 -4.41 -6.98
C ASP A 184 -22.04 -3.52 -7.55
N SER A 185 -21.54 -2.57 -6.76
CA SER A 185 -20.47 -1.66 -7.17
C SER A 185 -19.14 -2.38 -7.44
N LEU A 186 -18.81 -3.42 -6.66
CA LEU A 186 -17.64 -4.27 -6.87
C LEU A 186 -17.85 -5.14 -8.12
N ILE A 187 -18.99 -5.81 -8.24
CA ILE A 187 -19.37 -6.65 -9.37
C ILE A 187 -19.32 -5.85 -10.68
N ASP A 188 -19.92 -4.67 -10.71
CA ASP A 188 -19.86 -3.76 -11.86
C ASP A 188 -18.42 -3.35 -12.19
N CYS A 189 -17.60 -3.10 -11.18
CA CYS A 189 -16.18 -2.77 -11.37
C CYS A 189 -15.42 -3.93 -12.03
N ILE A 190 -15.65 -5.17 -11.58
CA ILE A 190 -15.03 -6.37 -12.14
C ILE A 190 -15.48 -6.59 -13.59
N ARG A 191 -16.78 -6.64 -13.85
CA ARG A 191 -17.35 -6.89 -15.18
C ARG A 191 -16.89 -5.86 -16.22
N ARG A 192 -16.91 -4.58 -15.85
CA ARG A 192 -16.48 -3.49 -16.75
C ARG A 192 -14.98 -3.26 -16.76
N LYS A 193 -14.22 -3.96 -15.90
CA LYS A 193 -12.78 -3.70 -15.70
C LYS A 193 -12.50 -2.20 -15.53
N SER A 194 -13.31 -1.51 -14.70
CA SER A 194 -13.32 -0.04 -14.65
C SER A 194 -12.09 0.61 -14.01
N CYS A 195 -11.21 -0.19 -13.41
CA CYS A 195 -9.89 0.24 -12.92
C CYS A 195 -8.86 -0.88 -13.12
N LYS A 196 -7.58 -0.55 -12.97
CA LYS A 196 -6.49 -1.52 -13.22
C LYS A 196 -6.38 -2.58 -12.15
N VAL A 197 -6.53 -2.18 -10.89
CA VAL A 197 -6.29 -3.03 -9.73
C VAL A 197 -7.41 -2.79 -8.72
N ILE A 198 -7.90 -3.85 -8.12
CA ILE A 198 -8.81 -3.78 -6.96
C ILE A 198 -8.23 -4.55 -5.79
N CYS A 199 -8.59 -4.13 -4.58
CA CYS A 199 -8.45 -4.92 -3.37
C CYS A 199 -9.87 -5.29 -2.91
N ILE A 200 -10.08 -6.57 -2.59
CA ILE A 200 -11.35 -7.13 -2.09
C ILE A 200 -11.11 -7.61 -0.67
N ASN A 201 -11.49 -6.79 0.29
CA ASN A 201 -11.19 -7.04 1.69
C ASN A 201 -12.40 -7.61 2.44
N ASP A 202 -12.17 -8.59 3.29
CA ASP A 202 -13.18 -9.35 4.04
C ASP A 202 -13.46 -8.82 5.47
N THR A 203 -12.84 -7.71 5.89
CA THR A 203 -12.99 -7.16 7.25
C THR A 203 -14.41 -6.76 7.66
N GLY A 204 -15.38 -6.83 6.77
CA GLY A 204 -16.79 -6.50 7.03
C GLY A 204 -17.71 -7.71 7.27
N GLU A 205 -17.16 -8.92 7.20
CA GLU A 205 -17.94 -10.16 7.16
C GLU A 205 -18.76 -10.43 8.43
N GLU A 206 -18.31 -9.98 9.61
CA GLU A 206 -19.04 -10.13 10.89
C GLU A 206 -20.47 -9.52 10.86
N ASN A 207 -20.75 -8.63 9.91
CA ASN A 207 -22.03 -7.96 9.75
C ASN A 207 -22.86 -8.51 8.58
N ILE A 208 -22.40 -9.58 7.91
CA ILE A 208 -23.06 -10.19 6.76
C ILE A 208 -23.82 -11.42 7.21
N LYS A 209 -25.10 -11.55 6.77
CA LYS A 209 -25.95 -12.68 7.14
C LYS A 209 -25.55 -13.98 6.44
N ASP A 210 -25.12 -13.87 5.20
CA ASP A 210 -24.72 -15.01 4.37
C ASP A 210 -23.43 -14.68 3.64
N VAL A 211 -22.30 -14.88 4.33
CA VAL A 211 -20.95 -14.59 3.87
C VAL A 211 -20.59 -15.44 2.65
N ASP A 212 -20.94 -16.73 2.70
CA ASP A 212 -20.59 -17.68 1.64
C ASP A 212 -21.28 -17.30 0.32
N LYS A 213 -22.56 -16.92 0.39
CA LYS A 213 -23.28 -16.41 -0.78
C LYS A 213 -22.60 -15.17 -1.39
N CYS A 214 -22.19 -14.21 -0.56
CA CYS A 214 -21.52 -13.00 -1.05
C CYS A 214 -20.17 -13.32 -1.69
N ARG A 215 -19.43 -14.27 -1.13
CA ARG A 215 -18.16 -14.74 -1.71
C ARG A 215 -18.38 -15.46 -3.03
N ASP A 216 -19.35 -16.38 -3.08
CA ASP A 216 -19.69 -17.14 -4.30
C ASP A 216 -20.10 -16.22 -5.44
N GLU A 217 -20.88 -15.17 -5.18
CA GLU A 217 -21.24 -14.16 -6.19
C GLU A 217 -20.01 -13.45 -6.76
N ILE A 218 -19.04 -13.08 -5.90
CA ILE A 218 -17.80 -12.42 -6.32
C ILE A 218 -16.92 -13.40 -7.11
N ILE A 219 -16.74 -14.63 -6.63
CA ILE A 219 -15.97 -15.67 -7.31
C ILE A 219 -16.57 -15.96 -8.69
N HIS A 220 -17.89 -16.13 -8.77
CA HIS A 220 -18.58 -16.37 -10.04
C HIS A 220 -18.30 -15.27 -11.06
N VAL A 221 -18.34 -14.00 -10.64
CA VAL A 221 -18.06 -12.87 -11.54
C VAL A 221 -16.57 -12.82 -11.95
N LEU A 222 -15.66 -13.18 -11.04
CA LEU A 222 -14.24 -13.30 -11.38
C LEU A 222 -14.01 -14.42 -12.41
N ASP A 223 -14.65 -15.58 -12.25
CA ASP A 223 -14.59 -16.69 -13.19
C ASP A 223 -15.18 -16.33 -14.57
N GLU A 224 -16.30 -15.59 -14.60
CA GLU A 224 -16.87 -15.05 -15.86
C GLU A 224 -15.85 -14.17 -16.60
N VAL A 225 -15.13 -13.32 -15.89
CA VAL A 225 -14.21 -12.32 -16.46
C VAL A 225 -12.83 -12.91 -16.78
N PHE A 226 -12.38 -13.90 -16.01
CA PHE A 226 -11.10 -14.60 -16.13
C PHE A 226 -11.27 -16.08 -16.47
N TYR A 227 -12.12 -16.41 -17.43
CA TYR A 227 -12.41 -17.78 -17.86
C TYR A 227 -11.23 -18.54 -18.47
N GLN A 228 -10.18 -17.83 -18.89
CA GLN A 228 -8.95 -18.44 -19.40
C GLN A 228 -7.93 -18.54 -18.27
N LYS A 229 -7.46 -19.75 -18.00
CA LYS A 229 -6.34 -19.96 -17.06
C LYS A 229 -5.10 -19.22 -17.55
N SER A 230 -4.35 -18.66 -16.60
CA SER A 230 -3.03 -18.10 -16.89
C SER A 230 -2.00 -19.23 -17.10
N GLU A 231 -0.87 -18.92 -17.71
CA GLU A 231 0.25 -19.87 -17.88
C GLU A 231 0.84 -20.34 -16.53
N PHE A 232 0.50 -19.68 -15.44
CA PHE A 232 1.01 -19.93 -14.08
C PHE A 232 0.01 -20.70 -13.21
N GLU A 233 -1.19 -20.97 -13.70
CA GLU A 233 -2.19 -21.76 -12.98
C GLU A 233 -1.96 -23.26 -13.24
N ILE A 234 -1.82 -24.02 -12.14
CA ILE A 234 -1.62 -25.47 -12.14
C ILE A 234 -2.95 -26.20 -12.32
#